data_24fb35f7104181b3af3190b9fe4ec5df
#
_entry.id   24fb35f7104181b3af3190b9fe4ec5df
#
_cell.length_a   1.000
_cell.length_b   1.000
_cell.length_c   1.000
_cell.angle_alpha   90.00
_cell.angle_beta   90.00
_cell.angle_gamma   90.00
#
_symmetry.space_group_name_H-M   'P 1'
#
loop_
_entity.id
_entity.type
_entity.pdbx_description
1 polymer ?
#
loop_
_entity_poly.entity_id
_entity_poly.type
_entity_poly.pdbx_seq_one_letter_code
_entity_poly.pdbx_strand_id
1 'polypeptide(L)' 'DRPGILYEILKEFHNFNINLKSIMSRPMKTEMGKYRFFIECSLKKEKIKDIFKLVNNLESDNELKVNILGIYDEL' A
#
# COMPACT_ATOMS: atom_id res chain seq x y z
N ASP A 1 -0.15 -15.01 6.88
CA ASP A 1 0.24 -13.65 7.28
C ASP A 1 1.66 -13.65 7.82
N ARG A 2 2.48 -12.80 7.25
CA ARG A 2 3.89 -12.73 7.58
C ARG A 2 4.13 -11.59 8.57
N PRO A 3 4.83 -11.86 9.70
CA PRO A 3 5.16 -10.79 10.64
C PRO A 3 5.92 -9.67 9.95
N GLY A 4 5.58 -8.44 10.28
CA GLY A 4 6.27 -7.28 9.74
C GLY A 4 5.75 -6.75 8.42
N ILE A 5 4.75 -7.39 7.80
CA ILE A 5 4.25 -6.89 6.51
C ILE A 5 3.61 -5.50 6.66
N LEU A 6 2.89 -5.27 7.74
CA LEU A 6 2.31 -3.96 7.98
C LEU A 6 3.39 -2.89 8.14
N TYR A 7 4.48 -3.23 8.83
CA TYR A 7 5.62 -2.34 8.97
C TYR A 7 6.19 -1.98 7.59
N GLU A 8 6.33 -2.96 6.71
CA GLU A 8 6.88 -2.70 5.38
C GLU A 8 5.99 -1.73 4.60
N ILE A 9 4.68 -1.89 4.71
CA ILE A 9 3.75 -0.99 4.04
C ILE A 9 3.88 0.42 4.58
N LEU A 10 3.86 0.57 5.90
CA LEU A 10 3.98 1.88 6.55
C LEU A 10 5.31 2.54 6.23
N LYS A 11 6.37 1.75 6.18
CA LYS A 11 7.71 2.25 5.85
C LYS A 11 7.76 2.84 4.45
N GLU A 12 7.13 2.16 3.47
CA GLU A 12 7.11 2.67 2.10
C GLU A 12 6.35 4.00 2.02
N PHE A 13 5.20 4.09 2.69
CA PHE A 13 4.45 5.34 2.71
C PHE A 13 5.26 6.46 3.36
N HIS A 14 5.98 6.13 4.43
CA HIS A 14 6.85 7.11 5.08
C HIS A 14 7.97 7.57 4.15
N ASN A 15 8.63 6.61 3.48
CA ASN A 15 9.78 6.93 2.62
C ASN A 15 9.40 7.81 1.45
N PHE A 16 8.20 7.61 0.89
CA PHE A 16 7.71 8.45 -0.20
C PHE A 16 7.00 9.69 0.28
N ASN A 17 6.88 9.86 1.61
CA ASN A 17 6.18 11.00 2.20
C ASN A 17 4.75 11.11 1.71
N ILE A 18 4.05 9.99 1.70
CA ILE A 18 2.64 9.91 1.31
C ILE A 18 1.83 9.59 2.55
N ASN A 19 0.77 10.35 2.76
CA ASN A 19 -0.09 10.21 3.93
C ASN A 19 -1.05 9.05 3.77
N LEU A 20 -0.88 8.01 4.60
CA LEU A 20 -1.75 6.85 4.62
C LEU A 20 -2.97 7.16 5.47
N LYS A 21 -4.16 7.10 4.89
CA LYS A 21 -5.40 7.38 5.60
C LYS A 21 -6.01 6.14 6.23
N SER A 22 -6.05 5.05 5.49
CA SER A 22 -6.56 3.80 6.04
C SER A 22 -5.95 2.62 5.30
N ILE A 23 -5.93 1.49 6.00
CA ILE A 23 -5.46 0.23 5.43
C ILE A 23 -6.31 -0.89 5.99
N MET A 24 -6.68 -1.82 5.10
CA MET A 24 -7.45 -2.99 5.48
C MET A 24 -6.85 -4.19 4.76
N SER A 25 -6.70 -5.30 5.47
CA SER A 25 -6.20 -6.52 4.86
C SER A 25 -7.32 -7.56 4.78
N ARG A 26 -7.29 -8.35 3.70
CA ARG A 26 -8.21 -9.45 3.54
C ARG A 26 -7.46 -10.66 2.99
N PRO A 27 -7.75 -11.87 3.50
CA PRO A 27 -7.11 -13.07 2.94
C PRO A 27 -7.61 -13.31 1.53
N MET A 28 -6.73 -13.84 0.68
CA MET A 28 -7.08 -14.21 -0.68
C MET A 28 -7.67 -15.62 -0.67
N LYS A 29 -8.86 -15.78 -1.23
CA LYS A 29 -9.54 -17.07 -1.25
C LYS A 29 -8.86 -18.07 -2.18
N THR A 30 -8.23 -17.57 -3.23
CA THR A 30 -7.64 -18.42 -4.27
C THR A 30 -6.23 -18.87 -3.96
N GLU A 31 -5.56 -18.20 -3.01
CA GLU A 31 -4.18 -18.51 -2.69
C GLU A 31 -4.00 -18.49 -1.18
N MET A 32 -3.78 -19.68 -0.62
CA MET A 32 -3.61 -19.84 0.82
C MET A 32 -2.38 -19.08 1.31
N GLY A 33 -2.54 -18.41 2.45
CA GLY A 33 -1.44 -17.68 3.07
C GLY A 33 -1.15 -16.33 2.46
N LYS A 34 -1.91 -15.90 1.47
CA LYS A 34 -1.71 -14.60 0.85
C LYS A 34 -2.82 -13.63 1.26
N TYR A 35 -2.46 -12.35 1.27
CA TYR A 35 -3.37 -11.29 1.66
C TYR A 35 -3.40 -10.21 0.59
N ARG A 36 -4.56 -9.57 0.49
CA ARG A 36 -4.72 -8.39 -0.34
C ARG A 36 -4.95 -7.20 0.58
N PHE A 37 -4.23 -6.12 0.32
CA PHE A 37 -4.34 -4.91 1.12
C PHE A 37 -5.09 -3.85 0.32
N PHE A 38 -6.05 -3.21 1.00
CA PHE A 38 -6.84 -2.14 0.43
C PHE A 38 -6.46 -0.86 1.17
N ILE A 39 -6.01 0.14 0.41
CA ILE A 39 -5.37 1.31 0.97
C ILE A 39 -6.05 2.57 0.47
N GLU A 40 -6.28 3.50 1.39
CA GLU A 40 -6.66 4.87 1.06
C GLU A 40 -5.54 5.79 1.51
N CYS A 41 -5.18 6.74 0.68
CA CYS A 41 -4.11 7.67 1.00
C CYS A 41 -4.44 9.05 0.45
N SER A 42 -3.76 10.06 1.00
CA SER A 42 -3.86 11.41 0.46
C SER A 42 -2.47 11.88 0.08
N LEU A 43 -2.40 12.61 -1.03
CA LEU A 43 -1.13 13.07 -1.53
C LEU A 43 -1.33 14.30 -2.40
N LYS A 44 -0.25 15.04 -2.60
CA LYS A 44 -0.24 16.14 -3.51
C LYS A 44 -0.13 15.63 -4.94
N LYS A 45 -0.61 16.43 -5.89
CA LYS A 45 -0.66 16.04 -7.30
C LYS A 45 0.70 15.58 -7.83
N GLU A 46 1.77 16.24 -7.44
CA GLU A 46 3.11 15.90 -7.89
C GLU A 46 3.63 14.56 -7.35
N LYS A 47 2.91 13.98 -6.38
CA LYS A 47 3.27 12.68 -5.79
C LYS A 47 2.59 11.50 -6.47
N ILE A 48 1.74 11.74 -7.46
CA ILE A 48 0.98 10.65 -8.09
C ILE A 48 1.90 9.59 -8.68
N LYS A 49 3.00 9.98 -9.30
CA LYS A 49 3.95 9.01 -9.85
C LYS A 49 4.58 8.16 -8.77
N ASP A 50 4.76 8.72 -7.58
CA ASP A 50 5.40 8.00 -6.48
C ASP A 50 4.52 6.87 -5.96
N ILE A 51 3.19 7.02 -6.03
CA ILE A 51 2.31 5.95 -5.57
C ILE A 51 2.48 4.68 -6.40
N PHE A 52 2.72 4.82 -7.70
CA PHE A 52 2.96 3.67 -8.56
C PHE A 52 4.28 2.98 -8.20
N LYS A 53 5.31 3.75 -7.90
CA LYS A 53 6.60 3.19 -7.47
C LYS A 53 6.45 2.48 -6.13
N LEU A 54 5.72 3.08 -5.22
CA LEU A 54 5.47 2.51 -3.90
C LEU A 54 4.76 1.16 -4.00
N VAL A 55 3.68 1.11 -4.78
CA VAL A 55 2.92 -0.13 -4.96
C VAL A 55 3.81 -1.19 -5.60
N ASN A 56 4.57 -0.83 -6.61
CA ASN A 56 5.47 -1.76 -7.28
C ASN A 56 6.50 -2.33 -6.32
N ASN A 57 7.08 -1.48 -5.47
CA ASN A 57 8.06 -1.93 -4.48
C ASN A 57 7.44 -2.95 -3.51
N LEU A 58 6.23 -2.64 -3.03
CA LEU A 58 5.56 -3.53 -2.09
C LEU A 58 5.23 -4.88 -2.72
N GLU A 59 4.69 -4.87 -3.94
CA GLU A 59 4.28 -6.11 -4.59
C GLU A 59 5.47 -6.95 -5.03
N SER A 60 6.54 -6.30 -5.49
CA SER A 60 7.72 -7.03 -5.93
C SER A 60 8.51 -7.65 -4.78
N ASP A 61 8.65 -6.90 -3.69
CA ASP A 61 9.51 -7.32 -2.60
C ASP A 61 8.84 -8.26 -1.62
N ASN A 62 7.52 -8.22 -1.53
CA ASN A 62 6.80 -8.90 -0.46
C ASN A 62 5.77 -9.93 -0.93
N GLU A 63 5.64 -10.15 -2.22
CA GLU A 63 4.70 -11.12 -2.80
C GLU A 63 3.26 -10.90 -2.33
N LEU A 64 2.85 -9.65 -2.23
CA LEU A 64 1.49 -9.31 -1.81
C LEU A 64 0.78 -8.52 -2.88
N LYS A 65 -0.54 -8.41 -2.75
CA LYS A 65 -1.35 -7.61 -3.66
C LYS A 65 -1.83 -6.36 -2.94
N VAL A 66 -1.70 -5.23 -3.62
CA VAL A 66 -2.09 -3.93 -3.07
C VAL A 66 -3.11 -3.28 -4.01
N ASN A 67 -4.23 -2.87 -3.43
CA ASN A 67 -5.26 -2.13 -4.16
C ASN A 67 -5.42 -0.76 -3.53
N ILE A 68 -5.26 0.27 -4.35
CA ILE A 68 -5.49 1.63 -3.89
C ILE A 68 -6.97 1.93 -4.09
N LEU A 69 -7.70 2.10 -2.99
CA LEU A 69 -9.13 2.36 -3.02
C LEU A 69 -9.45 3.82 -3.31
N GLY A 70 -8.61 4.72 -2.84
CA GLY A 70 -8.86 6.12 -3.05
C GLY A 70 -7.61 6.94 -2.84
N ILE A 71 -7.46 7.96 -3.66
CA ILE A 71 -6.39 8.94 -3.56
C ILE A 71 -7.07 10.30 -3.40
N TYR A 72 -6.74 10.99 -2.32
CA TYR A 72 -7.36 12.26 -1.99
C TYR A 72 -6.36 13.40 -2.12
N ASP A 73 -6.83 14.56 -2.53
CA ASP A 73 -5.97 15.73 -2.64
C ASP A 73 -5.60 16.23 -1.25
N GLU A 74 -4.34 16.58 -1.08
CA GLU A 74 -3.88 17.28 0.12
C GLU A 74 -4.03 18.78 -0.10
N LEU A 75 -4.63 19.43 0.89
CA LEU A 75 -4.80 20.89 0.83
C LEU A 75 -3.57 21.62 1.35
#